data_35b1fbdc056c0fe29eee6599969a6703
#
_entry.id   35b1fbdc056c0fe29eee6599969a6703
#
_cell.length_a   1.000
_cell.length_b   1.000
_cell.length_c   1.000
_cell.angle_alpha   90.00
_cell.angle_beta   90.00
_cell.angle_gamma   90.00
#
_symmetry.space_group_name_H-M   'P 1'
#
loop_
_entity.id
_entity.type
_entity.pdbx_description
1 polymer ?
#
loop_
_entity_poly.entity_id
_entity_poly.type
_entity_poly.pdbx_seq_one_letter_code
_entity_poly.pdbx_strand_id
1 'polypeptide(L)'
;MPLPAEAADTVSAERPSPERFRMRVTPRVWIGIAIWVGYVIIIVSVTLLSGIPYPEIGTSADATWRGAVMDLAVAAVALVIVTTLLGWWRPALFEQQRSRHKWPIFVPIIMLAAAILNIFSTDWSQFNASFLLSLLALGVLVGFCEELMARGLVLTAFRAQLAEGWAWFLSSALFGLMHLANALLGAPLLSSLQQAGLAFASGTAFYIVRRVTGSLIWAMLLHGLWDVSVFAVGHAPATAPFGAFLAPIVGVLSLAVVYWVIKGTHERTTTKPVGAVVS
;
A
#
# COMPACT_ATOMS: atom_id res chain seq x y z
N MET A 1 50.11 -50.00 28.69
CA MET A 1 49.80 -48.68 29.29
C MET A 1 49.23 -47.81 28.15
N PRO A 2 47.90 -47.68 28.04
CA PRO A 2 47.27 -46.83 26.98
C PRO A 2 47.18 -45.40 27.47
N LEU A 3 47.47 -44.50 26.56
CA LEU A 3 47.37 -43.04 26.77
C LEU A 3 45.89 -42.60 26.87
N PRO A 4 45.54 -41.56 27.66
CA PRO A 4 44.19 -41.08 27.79
C PRO A 4 43.77 -40.29 26.54
N ALA A 5 42.53 -40.55 26.10
CA ALA A 5 41.87 -39.80 25.02
C ALA A 5 41.61 -38.37 25.48
N GLU A 6 42.18 -37.41 24.75
CA GLU A 6 41.99 -35.98 24.87
C GLU A 6 40.54 -35.64 24.46
N ALA A 7 39.75 -35.15 25.41
CA ALA A 7 38.41 -34.71 25.19
C ALA A 7 38.44 -33.43 24.32
N ALA A 8 38.07 -33.57 23.06
CA ALA A 8 37.83 -32.42 22.18
C ALA A 8 36.57 -31.71 22.65
N ASP A 9 36.74 -30.63 23.42
CA ASP A 9 35.70 -29.62 23.69
C ASP A 9 35.27 -29.00 22.36
N THR A 10 34.23 -29.54 21.76
CA THR A 10 33.53 -28.86 20.66
C THR A 10 32.75 -27.68 21.23
N VAL A 11 33.40 -26.52 21.25
CA VAL A 11 32.71 -25.24 21.40
C VAL A 11 31.73 -25.14 20.26
N SER A 12 30.49 -25.48 20.52
CA SER A 12 29.36 -25.21 19.59
C SER A 12 29.23 -23.69 19.48
N ALA A 13 29.80 -23.15 18.40
CA ALA A 13 29.57 -21.76 18.03
C ALA A 13 28.06 -21.55 17.92
N GLU A 14 27.44 -20.94 18.95
CA GLU A 14 26.07 -20.46 18.92
C GLU A 14 25.92 -19.57 17.71
N ARG A 15 25.20 -20.02 16.68
CA ARG A 15 24.81 -19.18 15.57
C ARG A 15 24.03 -17.99 16.17
N PRO A 16 24.44 -16.73 15.91
CA PRO A 16 23.73 -15.59 16.41
C PRO A 16 22.26 -15.75 16.00
N SER A 17 21.37 -15.78 16.98
CA SER A 17 19.94 -15.80 16.75
C SER A 17 19.59 -14.63 15.82
N PRO A 18 18.77 -14.84 14.76
CA PRO A 18 18.41 -13.73 13.88
C PRO A 18 17.86 -12.64 14.75
N GLU A 19 18.52 -11.46 14.75
CA GLU A 19 18.09 -10.29 15.49
C GLU A 19 16.60 -10.06 15.17
N ARG A 20 15.76 -10.40 16.12
CA ARG A 20 14.32 -10.06 16.03
C ARG A 20 14.26 -8.54 16.07
N PHE A 21 14.03 -7.93 14.92
CA PHE A 21 13.83 -6.50 14.83
C PHE A 21 12.75 -6.11 15.83
N ARG A 22 13.19 -5.47 16.89
CA ARG A 22 12.35 -5.15 18.04
C ARG A 22 11.45 -3.98 17.66
N MET A 23 10.19 -4.26 17.33
CA MET A 23 9.16 -3.21 17.24
C MET A 23 9.10 -2.49 18.58
N ARG A 24 9.09 -1.15 18.57
CA ARG A 24 9.02 -0.35 19.80
C ARG A 24 7.64 -0.40 20.42
N VAL A 25 6.61 -0.47 19.58
CA VAL A 25 5.20 -0.55 19.98
C VAL A 25 4.59 -1.80 19.37
N THR A 26 3.89 -2.59 20.20
CA THR A 26 3.16 -3.77 19.73
C THR A 26 1.99 -3.36 18.84
N PRO A 27 1.85 -3.91 17.63
CA PRO A 27 0.74 -3.59 16.74
C PRO A 27 -0.61 -3.97 17.36
N ARG A 28 -1.58 -3.06 17.21
CA ARG A 28 -2.98 -3.25 17.63
C ARG A 28 -3.93 -2.63 16.63
N VAL A 29 -5.12 -3.20 16.48
CA VAL A 29 -6.14 -2.73 15.53
C VAL A 29 -6.42 -1.23 15.67
N TRP A 30 -6.62 -0.74 16.91
CA TRP A 30 -6.92 0.66 17.16
C TRP A 30 -5.80 1.63 16.69
N ILE A 31 -4.52 1.20 16.75
CA ILE A 31 -3.40 2.00 16.22
C ILE A 31 -3.52 2.14 14.71
N GLY A 32 -3.85 1.04 14.00
CA GLY A 32 -4.09 1.09 12.56
C GLY A 32 -5.23 2.02 12.19
N ILE A 33 -6.34 1.98 12.93
CA ILE A 33 -7.48 2.88 12.73
C ILE A 33 -7.07 4.34 13.01
N ALA A 34 -6.33 4.60 14.10
CA ALA A 34 -5.87 5.95 14.42
C ALA A 34 -4.93 6.52 13.33
N ILE A 35 -4.05 5.70 12.76
CA ILE A 35 -3.18 6.10 11.64
C ILE A 35 -4.04 6.44 10.41
N TRP A 36 -5.01 5.61 10.07
CA TRP A 36 -5.90 5.85 8.94
C TRP A 36 -6.71 7.14 9.14
N VAL A 37 -7.32 7.34 10.30
CA VAL A 37 -8.07 8.58 10.61
C VAL A 37 -7.15 9.80 10.53
N GLY A 38 -5.96 9.73 11.14
CA GLY A 38 -4.98 10.81 11.09
C GLY A 38 -4.54 11.15 9.67
N TYR A 39 -4.33 10.14 8.84
CA TYR A 39 -4.02 10.32 7.42
C TYR A 39 -5.14 11.06 6.68
N VAL A 40 -6.38 10.59 6.81
CA VAL A 40 -7.55 11.23 6.17
C VAL A 40 -7.72 12.68 6.64
N ILE A 41 -7.56 12.93 7.95
CA ILE A 41 -7.63 14.29 8.48
C ILE A 41 -6.57 15.20 7.86
N ILE A 42 -5.32 14.73 7.73
CA ILE A 42 -4.24 15.52 7.11
C ILE A 42 -4.59 15.84 5.66
N ILE A 43 -4.93 14.82 4.86
CA ILE A 43 -5.27 15.02 3.44
C ILE A 43 -6.42 16.03 3.31
N VAL A 44 -7.55 15.78 3.97
CA VAL A 44 -8.72 16.66 3.87
C VAL A 44 -8.41 18.09 4.33
N SER A 45 -7.71 18.24 5.47
CA SER A 45 -7.42 19.56 6.02
C SER A 45 -6.49 20.38 5.12
N VAL A 46 -5.41 19.77 4.61
CA VAL A 46 -4.43 20.48 3.77
C VAL A 46 -5.05 20.80 2.41
N THR A 47 -5.82 19.89 1.81
CA THR A 47 -6.51 20.16 0.54
C THR A 47 -7.56 21.27 0.71
N LEU A 48 -8.36 21.28 1.78
CA LEU A 48 -9.29 22.38 2.05
C LEU A 48 -8.58 23.72 2.21
N LEU A 49 -7.42 23.75 2.90
CA LEU A 49 -6.62 24.96 3.06
C LEU A 49 -5.99 25.46 1.75
N SER A 50 -5.72 24.56 0.80
CA SER A 50 -5.22 24.92 -0.53
C SER A 50 -6.23 25.70 -1.36
N GLY A 51 -7.54 25.51 -1.07
CA GLY A 51 -8.65 26.08 -1.85
C GLY A 51 -8.83 25.46 -3.24
N ILE A 52 -8.14 24.35 -3.54
CA ILE A 52 -8.26 23.64 -4.82
C ILE A 52 -9.31 22.52 -4.68
N PRO A 53 -10.42 22.55 -5.42
CA PRO A 53 -11.37 21.45 -5.43
C PRO A 53 -10.77 20.18 -6.01
N TYR A 54 -11.14 19.03 -5.47
CA TYR A 54 -10.62 17.73 -5.93
C TYR A 54 -10.73 17.50 -7.47
N PRO A 55 -11.83 17.88 -8.16
CA PRO A 55 -11.93 17.71 -9.61
C PRO A 55 -10.93 18.56 -10.43
N GLU A 56 -10.29 19.55 -9.83
CA GLU A 56 -9.28 20.37 -10.50
C GLU A 56 -7.87 19.78 -10.39
N ILE A 57 -7.66 18.83 -9.49
CA ILE A 57 -6.37 18.13 -9.35
C ILE A 57 -6.06 17.41 -10.67
N GLY A 58 -4.84 17.61 -11.18
CA GLY A 58 -4.42 17.03 -12.46
C GLY A 58 -4.84 17.83 -13.70
N THR A 59 -5.50 18.98 -13.56
CA THR A 59 -5.84 19.86 -14.70
C THR A 59 -4.73 20.87 -15.03
N SER A 60 -3.87 21.18 -14.08
CA SER A 60 -2.74 22.09 -14.23
C SER A 60 -1.64 21.80 -13.24
N ALA A 61 -0.45 22.35 -13.48
CA ALA A 61 0.68 22.25 -12.54
C ALA A 61 0.33 22.84 -11.15
N ASP A 62 -0.24 24.05 -11.11
CA ASP A 62 -0.59 24.73 -9.85
C ASP A 62 -1.63 23.94 -9.06
N ALA A 63 -2.70 23.50 -9.70
CA ALA A 63 -3.75 22.71 -9.06
C ALA A 63 -3.19 21.37 -8.52
N THR A 64 -2.29 20.72 -9.26
CA THR A 64 -1.66 19.46 -8.82
C THR A 64 -0.70 19.68 -7.66
N TRP A 65 0.16 20.72 -7.71
CA TRP A 65 1.08 21.06 -6.61
C TRP A 65 0.34 21.38 -5.32
N ARG A 66 -0.64 22.26 -5.39
CA ARG A 66 -1.33 22.78 -4.20
C ARG A 66 -2.42 21.83 -3.69
N GLY A 67 -3.12 21.15 -4.60
CA GLY A 67 -4.28 20.32 -4.27
C GLY A 67 -3.95 18.86 -3.92
N ALA A 68 -2.75 18.37 -4.30
CA ALA A 68 -2.39 16.99 -4.03
C ALA A 68 -0.93 16.77 -3.56
N VAL A 69 0.05 17.43 -4.18
CA VAL A 69 1.45 17.19 -3.79
C VAL A 69 1.75 17.72 -2.40
N MET A 70 1.18 18.87 -2.01
CA MET A 70 1.41 19.46 -0.69
C MET A 70 0.78 18.64 0.43
N ASP A 71 -0.44 18.18 0.29
CA ASP A 71 -1.12 17.37 1.31
C ASP A 71 -0.44 16.01 1.49
N LEU A 72 -0.07 15.36 0.39
CA LEU A 72 0.70 14.12 0.41
C LEU A 72 2.11 14.31 1.00
N ALA A 73 2.77 15.44 0.75
CA ALA A 73 4.07 15.72 1.35
C ALA A 73 3.98 15.85 2.88
N VAL A 74 2.95 16.55 3.38
CA VAL A 74 2.67 16.64 4.83
C VAL A 74 2.35 15.26 5.40
N ALA A 75 1.51 14.48 4.70
CA ALA A 75 1.17 13.11 5.11
C ALA A 75 2.40 12.20 5.09
N ALA A 76 3.30 12.32 4.10
CA ALA A 76 4.54 11.57 4.03
C ALA A 76 5.42 11.82 5.26
N VAL A 77 5.62 13.08 5.65
CA VAL A 77 6.38 13.43 6.85
C VAL A 77 5.74 12.81 8.09
N ALA A 78 4.41 12.93 8.25
CA ALA A 78 3.69 12.35 9.37
C ALA A 78 3.82 10.82 9.42
N LEU A 79 3.67 10.14 8.28
CA LEU A 79 3.81 8.68 8.17
C LEU A 79 5.25 8.22 8.48
N VAL A 80 6.26 8.93 8.00
CA VAL A 80 7.68 8.65 8.32
C VAL A 80 7.92 8.76 9.82
N ILE A 81 7.44 9.84 10.46
CA ILE A 81 7.57 10.04 11.90
C ILE A 81 6.86 8.90 12.66
N VAL A 82 5.60 8.64 12.35
CA VAL A 82 4.81 7.60 13.03
C VAL A 82 5.44 6.22 12.86
N THR A 83 5.84 5.85 11.64
CA THR A 83 6.47 4.55 11.36
C THR A 83 7.78 4.39 12.13
N THR A 84 8.57 5.47 12.23
CA THR A 84 9.84 5.49 12.98
C THR A 84 9.62 5.38 14.48
N LEU A 85 8.65 6.12 15.03
CA LEU A 85 8.33 6.07 16.46
C LEU A 85 7.79 4.69 16.87
N LEU A 86 6.95 4.06 16.04
CA LEU A 86 6.44 2.72 16.27
C LEU A 86 7.52 1.64 16.07
N GLY A 87 8.56 1.90 15.29
CA GLY A 87 9.57 0.93 14.89
C GLY A 87 9.04 -0.10 13.89
N TRP A 88 8.07 0.27 13.04
CA TRP A 88 7.36 -0.68 12.16
C TRP A 88 7.87 -0.72 10.72
N TRP A 89 8.98 -0.08 10.39
CA TRP A 89 9.52 -0.03 9.02
C TRP A 89 9.64 -1.41 8.36
N ARG A 90 10.24 -2.35 9.07
CA ARG A 90 10.46 -3.69 8.48
C ARG A 90 9.14 -4.44 8.24
N PRO A 91 8.22 -4.60 9.23
CA PRO A 91 6.95 -5.27 8.98
C PRO A 91 6.04 -4.50 8.03
N ALA A 92 6.20 -3.17 7.91
CA ALA A 92 5.47 -2.36 6.95
C ALA A 92 5.96 -2.59 5.51
N LEU A 93 7.26 -2.64 5.28
CA LEU A 93 7.83 -2.71 3.93
C LEU A 93 8.03 -4.14 3.41
N PHE A 94 8.25 -5.12 4.30
CA PHE A 94 8.60 -6.47 3.90
C PHE A 94 7.64 -7.50 4.49
N GLU A 95 7.27 -8.45 3.63
CA GLU A 95 6.36 -9.53 3.99
C GLU A 95 7.08 -10.63 4.74
N GLN A 96 6.60 -10.97 5.93
CA GLN A 96 7.16 -12.07 6.72
C GLN A 96 6.78 -13.44 6.14
N GLN A 97 5.60 -13.54 5.56
CA GLN A 97 5.09 -14.75 4.92
C GLN A 97 4.55 -14.42 3.54
N ARG A 98 5.28 -14.84 2.52
CA ARG A 98 4.82 -14.72 1.14
C ARG A 98 3.68 -15.69 0.85
N SER A 99 2.86 -15.35 -0.16
CA SER A 99 1.87 -16.28 -0.68
C SER A 99 2.53 -17.57 -1.19
N ARG A 100 1.91 -18.71 -0.94
CA ARG A 100 2.31 -20.00 -1.51
C ARG A 100 2.08 -20.03 -3.03
N HIS A 101 0.98 -19.39 -3.47
CA HIS A 101 0.64 -19.30 -4.88
C HIS A 101 1.18 -18.01 -5.48
N LYS A 102 2.02 -18.12 -6.50
CA LYS A 102 2.61 -16.96 -7.19
C LYS A 102 1.83 -16.52 -8.41
N TRP A 103 1.02 -17.41 -8.98
CA TRP A 103 0.26 -17.14 -10.19
C TRP A 103 -0.70 -15.94 -10.13
N PRO A 104 -1.29 -15.54 -8.96
CA PRO A 104 -2.17 -14.37 -8.90
C PRO A 104 -1.48 -13.06 -9.29
N ILE A 105 -0.14 -13.04 -9.40
CA ILE A 105 0.63 -11.87 -9.84
C ILE A 105 0.23 -11.41 -11.27
N PHE A 106 -0.41 -12.28 -12.07
CA PHE A 106 -0.85 -11.89 -13.41
C PHE A 106 -1.82 -10.71 -13.38
N VAL A 107 -2.62 -10.55 -12.31
CA VAL A 107 -3.59 -9.44 -12.20
C VAL A 107 -2.88 -8.09 -12.05
N PRO A 108 -1.93 -7.90 -11.12
CA PRO A 108 -1.09 -6.69 -11.12
C PRO A 108 -0.30 -6.47 -12.41
N ILE A 109 0.09 -7.53 -13.13
CA ILE A 109 0.74 -7.39 -14.44
C ILE A 109 -0.24 -6.81 -15.47
N ILE A 110 -1.52 -7.20 -15.45
CA ILE A 110 -2.56 -6.57 -16.30
C ILE A 110 -2.71 -5.10 -15.92
N MET A 111 -2.69 -4.75 -14.62
CA MET A 111 -2.74 -3.36 -14.16
C MET A 111 -1.53 -2.55 -14.66
N LEU A 112 -0.33 -3.13 -14.62
CA LEU A 112 0.87 -2.52 -15.17
C LEU A 112 0.74 -2.28 -16.69
N ALA A 113 0.24 -3.29 -17.43
CA ALA A 113 -0.01 -3.16 -18.86
C ALA A 113 -1.05 -2.05 -19.15
N ALA A 114 -2.10 -1.95 -18.33
CA ALA A 114 -3.10 -0.89 -18.44
C ALA A 114 -2.51 0.51 -18.21
N ALA A 115 -1.63 0.66 -17.21
CA ALA A 115 -0.91 1.92 -16.97
C ALA A 115 0.00 2.28 -18.15
N ILE A 116 0.71 1.31 -18.72
CA ILE A 116 1.55 1.50 -19.92
C ILE A 116 0.68 1.92 -21.11
N LEU A 117 -0.47 1.29 -21.34
CA LEU A 117 -1.40 1.69 -22.41
C LEU A 117 -1.90 3.13 -22.22
N ASN A 118 -2.24 3.56 -21.00
CA ASN A 118 -2.60 4.95 -20.73
C ASN A 118 -1.46 5.92 -21.08
N ILE A 119 -0.21 5.60 -20.71
CA ILE A 119 0.97 6.40 -21.03
C ILE A 119 1.12 6.57 -22.55
N PHE A 120 0.96 5.51 -23.33
CA PHE A 120 0.99 5.58 -24.79
C PHE A 120 -0.23 6.28 -25.41
N SER A 121 -1.35 6.32 -24.71
CA SER A 121 -2.58 7.02 -25.13
C SER A 121 -2.59 8.51 -24.74
N THR A 122 -1.50 9.04 -24.17
CA THR A 122 -1.40 10.42 -23.70
C THR A 122 -0.68 11.30 -24.72
N ASP A 123 -1.22 12.47 -25.01
CA ASP A 123 -0.53 13.53 -25.77
C ASP A 123 0.42 14.32 -24.86
N TRP A 124 1.64 13.88 -24.79
CA TRP A 124 2.67 14.49 -23.94
C TRP A 124 3.09 15.90 -24.38
N SER A 125 2.74 16.35 -25.58
CA SER A 125 3.02 17.72 -26.04
C SER A 125 2.24 18.78 -25.29
N GLN A 126 1.14 18.40 -24.62
CA GLN A 126 0.30 19.28 -23.81
C GLN A 126 0.88 19.54 -22.41
N PHE A 127 1.99 18.87 -22.04
CA PHE A 127 2.57 18.99 -20.71
C PHE A 127 3.82 19.87 -20.74
N ASN A 128 3.83 20.95 -19.96
CA ASN A 128 5.06 21.67 -19.67
C ASN A 128 5.86 20.97 -18.53
N ALA A 129 7.12 21.36 -18.36
CA ALA A 129 8.02 20.76 -17.40
C ALA A 129 7.49 20.82 -15.94
N SER A 130 6.86 21.92 -15.55
CA SER A 130 6.29 22.08 -14.21
C SER A 130 5.15 21.09 -13.96
N PHE A 131 4.30 20.88 -14.97
CA PHE A 131 3.20 19.93 -14.86
C PHE A 131 3.70 18.48 -14.82
N LEU A 132 4.67 18.11 -15.66
CA LEU A 132 5.30 16.79 -15.59
C LEU A 132 5.91 16.52 -14.22
N LEU A 133 6.63 17.50 -13.66
CA LEU A 133 7.21 17.38 -12.32
C LEU A 133 6.14 17.22 -11.24
N SER A 134 5.01 17.95 -11.34
CA SER A 134 3.91 17.81 -10.38
C SER A 134 3.26 16.43 -10.45
N LEU A 135 3.04 15.87 -11.63
CA LEU A 135 2.50 14.52 -11.81
C LEU A 135 3.45 13.43 -11.30
N LEU A 136 4.75 13.58 -11.56
CA LEU A 136 5.76 12.64 -11.04
C LEU A 136 5.83 12.70 -9.51
N ALA A 137 5.83 13.90 -8.93
CA ALA A 137 5.80 14.09 -7.48
C ALA A 137 4.53 13.49 -6.87
N LEU A 138 3.36 13.74 -7.48
CA LEU A 138 2.10 13.13 -7.08
C LEU A 138 2.20 11.61 -7.09
N GLY A 139 2.63 10.99 -8.19
CA GLY A 139 2.74 9.54 -8.29
C GLY A 139 3.67 8.93 -7.24
N VAL A 140 4.84 9.54 -7.01
CA VAL A 140 5.78 9.07 -5.97
C VAL A 140 5.15 9.17 -4.59
N LEU A 141 4.49 10.28 -4.27
CA LEU A 141 3.91 10.53 -2.96
C LEU A 141 2.64 9.70 -2.72
N VAL A 142 1.74 9.57 -3.70
CA VAL A 142 0.55 8.70 -3.59
C VAL A 142 1.00 7.26 -3.36
N GLY A 143 1.86 6.73 -4.22
CA GLY A 143 2.33 5.36 -4.08
C GLY A 143 3.01 5.11 -2.74
N PHE A 144 3.81 6.05 -2.25
CA PHE A 144 4.46 5.95 -0.94
C PHE A 144 3.44 6.06 0.21
N CYS A 145 2.67 7.15 0.27
CA CYS A 145 1.82 7.44 1.41
C CYS A 145 0.68 6.45 1.55
N GLU A 146 -0.04 6.20 0.48
CA GLU A 146 -1.24 5.36 0.54
C GLU A 146 -0.90 3.90 0.74
N GLU A 147 0.15 3.39 0.09
CA GLU A 147 0.57 2.02 0.33
C GLU A 147 1.21 1.84 1.71
N LEU A 148 2.06 2.79 2.16
CA LEU A 148 2.62 2.73 3.51
C LEU A 148 1.53 2.77 4.57
N MET A 149 0.55 3.66 4.41
CA MET A 149 -0.58 3.77 5.34
C MET A 149 -1.41 2.48 5.32
N ALA A 150 -1.94 2.05 4.17
CA ALA A 150 -2.93 0.99 4.08
C ALA A 150 -2.32 -0.42 4.17
N ARG A 151 -1.33 -0.73 3.31
CA ARG A 151 -0.70 -2.06 3.25
C ARG A 151 0.53 -2.18 4.12
N GLY A 152 1.15 -1.06 4.51
CA GLY A 152 2.22 -1.02 5.48
C GLY A 152 1.68 -1.10 6.90
N LEU A 153 1.11 -0.02 7.40
CA LEU A 153 0.81 0.19 8.83
C LEU A 153 -0.52 -0.42 9.25
N VAL A 154 -1.62 -0.10 8.53
CA VAL A 154 -2.96 -0.61 8.86
C VAL A 154 -2.99 -2.14 8.78
N LEU A 155 -2.48 -2.71 7.69
CA LEU A 155 -2.42 -4.17 7.53
C LEU A 155 -1.55 -4.83 8.60
N THR A 156 -0.41 -4.24 8.96
CA THR A 156 0.45 -4.73 10.06
C THR A 156 -0.28 -4.71 11.40
N ALA A 157 -1.01 -3.63 11.69
CA ALA A 157 -1.80 -3.49 12.91
C ALA A 157 -2.93 -4.55 13.00
N PHE A 158 -3.63 -4.78 11.89
CA PHE A 158 -4.75 -5.72 11.84
C PHE A 158 -4.29 -7.17 11.93
N ARG A 159 -3.20 -7.55 11.26
CA ARG A 159 -2.61 -8.88 11.34
C ARG A 159 -2.19 -9.31 12.74
N ALA A 160 -1.95 -8.37 13.62
CA ALA A 160 -1.59 -8.69 15.01
C ALA A 160 -2.75 -9.31 15.80
N GLN A 161 -4.00 -9.07 15.39
CA GLN A 161 -5.19 -9.47 16.14
C GLN A 161 -6.26 -10.17 15.30
N LEU A 162 -6.16 -10.11 13.97
CA LEU A 162 -7.16 -10.64 13.05
C LEU A 162 -6.56 -11.71 12.14
N ALA A 163 -7.40 -12.64 11.68
CA ALA A 163 -7.04 -13.57 10.62
C ALA A 163 -6.74 -12.81 9.32
N GLU A 164 -5.85 -13.35 8.48
CA GLU A 164 -5.36 -12.70 7.28
C GLU A 164 -6.47 -12.22 6.33
N GLY A 165 -7.55 -13.00 6.19
CA GLY A 165 -8.70 -12.62 5.35
C GLY A 165 -9.38 -11.34 5.85
N TRP A 166 -9.57 -11.21 7.16
CA TRP A 166 -10.11 -9.99 7.74
C TRP A 166 -9.13 -8.82 7.70
N ALA A 167 -7.84 -9.08 7.92
CA ALA A 167 -6.82 -8.04 7.81
C ALA A 167 -6.74 -7.46 6.38
N TRP A 168 -6.76 -8.33 5.35
CA TRP A 168 -6.86 -7.91 3.95
C TRP A 168 -8.15 -7.13 3.68
N PHE A 169 -9.32 -7.70 4.04
CA PHE A 169 -10.61 -7.10 3.73
C PHE A 169 -10.74 -5.70 4.35
N LEU A 170 -10.49 -5.59 5.66
CA LEU A 170 -10.64 -4.32 6.37
C LEU A 170 -9.61 -3.26 5.93
N SER A 171 -8.36 -3.65 5.66
CA SER A 171 -7.38 -2.68 5.16
C SER A 171 -7.72 -2.19 3.75
N SER A 172 -8.23 -3.06 2.89
CA SER A 172 -8.71 -2.67 1.55
C SER A 172 -10.00 -1.86 1.61
N ALA A 173 -10.92 -2.18 2.55
CA ALA A 173 -12.14 -1.42 2.76
C ALA A 173 -11.85 0.00 3.26
N LEU A 174 -10.96 0.16 4.24
CA LEU A 174 -10.53 1.48 4.70
C LEU A 174 -9.84 2.27 3.59
N PHE A 175 -9.05 1.61 2.75
CA PHE A 175 -8.44 2.23 1.59
C PHE A 175 -9.50 2.74 0.59
N GLY A 176 -10.53 1.95 0.30
CA GLY A 176 -11.66 2.41 -0.51
C GLY A 176 -12.42 3.55 0.15
N LEU A 177 -12.75 3.41 1.44
CA LEU A 177 -13.55 4.39 2.19
C LEU A 177 -12.90 5.76 2.29
N MET A 178 -11.57 5.87 2.34
CA MET A 178 -10.92 7.18 2.39
C MET A 178 -11.22 8.05 1.16
N HIS A 179 -11.49 7.44 -0.01
CA HIS A 179 -11.82 8.17 -1.23
C HIS A 179 -13.21 8.83 -1.18
N LEU A 180 -14.07 8.45 -0.23
CA LEU A 180 -15.32 9.18 0.01
C LEU A 180 -15.07 10.60 0.53
N ALA A 181 -13.90 10.86 1.12
CA ALA A 181 -13.50 12.20 1.53
C ALA A 181 -13.40 13.17 0.34
N ASN A 182 -13.21 12.68 -0.89
CA ASN A 182 -13.19 13.51 -2.10
C ASN A 182 -14.52 14.22 -2.34
N ALA A 183 -15.64 13.66 -1.83
CA ALA A 183 -16.92 14.36 -1.86
C ALA A 183 -16.93 15.61 -0.96
N LEU A 184 -16.20 15.60 0.16
CA LEU A 184 -16.01 16.78 1.02
C LEU A 184 -15.12 17.84 0.37
N LEU A 185 -14.31 17.41 -0.61
CA LEU A 185 -13.37 18.24 -1.36
C LEU A 185 -13.95 18.70 -2.71
N GLY A 186 -15.26 18.56 -2.92
CA GLY A 186 -15.97 19.07 -4.10
C GLY A 186 -16.20 18.06 -5.22
N ALA A 187 -15.80 16.82 -5.08
CA ALA A 187 -16.14 15.79 -6.06
C ALA A 187 -17.63 15.40 -5.97
N PRO A 188 -18.28 15.03 -7.10
CA PRO A 188 -19.63 14.48 -7.05
C PRO A 188 -19.67 13.21 -6.19
N LEU A 189 -20.70 13.07 -5.32
CA LEU A 189 -20.81 11.92 -4.42
C LEU A 189 -20.81 10.57 -5.17
N LEU A 190 -21.51 10.50 -6.31
CA LEU A 190 -21.55 9.29 -7.12
C LEU A 190 -20.15 8.88 -7.63
N SER A 191 -19.38 9.86 -8.09
CA SER A 191 -17.98 9.62 -8.53
C SER A 191 -17.12 9.15 -7.38
N SER A 192 -17.27 9.72 -6.19
CA SER A 192 -16.54 9.30 -4.98
C SER A 192 -16.91 7.90 -4.54
N LEU A 193 -18.19 7.50 -4.65
CA LEU A 193 -18.64 6.13 -4.38
C LEU A 193 -18.06 5.12 -5.39
N GLN A 194 -18.06 5.49 -6.68
CA GLN A 194 -17.45 4.66 -7.73
C GLN A 194 -15.95 4.49 -7.48
N GLN A 195 -15.25 5.60 -7.17
CA GLN A 195 -13.83 5.58 -6.85
C GLN A 195 -13.54 4.73 -5.61
N ALA A 196 -14.35 4.83 -4.55
CA ALA A 196 -14.19 4.02 -3.35
C ALA A 196 -14.30 2.52 -3.66
N GLY A 197 -15.26 2.11 -4.50
CA GLY A 197 -15.41 0.72 -4.95
C GLY A 197 -14.22 0.25 -5.79
N LEU A 198 -13.77 1.05 -6.74
CA LEU A 198 -12.61 0.74 -7.57
C LEU A 198 -11.32 0.71 -6.73
N ALA A 199 -11.16 1.63 -5.77
CA ALA A 199 -10.02 1.66 -4.86
C ALA A 199 -9.97 0.44 -3.94
N PHE A 200 -11.12 -0.01 -3.40
CA PHE A 200 -11.19 -1.28 -2.67
C PHE A 200 -10.67 -2.46 -3.53
N ALA A 201 -11.12 -2.53 -4.77
CA ALA A 201 -10.78 -3.61 -5.68
C ALA A 201 -9.31 -3.54 -6.16
N SER A 202 -8.82 -2.37 -6.58
CA SER A 202 -7.41 -2.15 -6.95
C SER A 202 -6.47 -2.28 -5.76
N GLY A 203 -6.94 -1.89 -4.58
CA GLY A 203 -6.26 -2.13 -3.32
C GLY A 203 -5.97 -3.60 -3.07
N THR A 204 -6.82 -4.48 -3.55
CA THR A 204 -6.58 -5.93 -3.53
C THR A 204 -5.45 -6.32 -4.49
N ALA A 205 -5.32 -5.67 -5.66
CA ALA A 205 -4.19 -5.91 -6.56
C ALA A 205 -2.85 -5.56 -5.89
N PHE A 206 -2.77 -4.42 -5.19
CA PHE A 206 -1.55 -4.03 -4.46
C PHE A 206 -1.25 -4.97 -3.28
N TYR A 207 -2.27 -5.48 -2.59
CA TYR A 207 -2.10 -6.53 -1.60
C TYR A 207 -1.51 -7.80 -2.23
N ILE A 208 -1.98 -8.21 -3.43
CA ILE A 208 -1.43 -9.36 -4.16
C ILE A 208 0.05 -9.13 -4.49
N VAL A 209 0.42 -7.94 -5.01
CA VAL A 209 1.83 -7.58 -5.27
C VAL A 209 2.66 -7.80 -4.03
N ARG A 210 2.28 -7.20 -2.91
CA ARG A 210 3.00 -7.31 -1.64
C ARG A 210 3.17 -8.76 -1.20
N ARG A 211 2.09 -9.56 -1.22
CA ARG A 211 2.08 -10.96 -0.76
C ARG A 211 2.90 -11.89 -1.64
N VAL A 212 2.91 -11.66 -2.94
CA VAL A 212 3.61 -12.51 -3.90
C VAL A 212 5.09 -12.14 -3.99
N THR A 213 5.41 -10.86 -4.10
CA THR A 213 6.80 -10.37 -4.23
C THR A 213 7.54 -10.36 -2.91
N GLY A 214 6.84 -10.19 -1.80
CA GLY A 214 7.40 -10.04 -0.46
C GLY A 214 7.83 -8.62 -0.11
N SER A 215 7.52 -7.63 -0.96
CA SER A 215 7.90 -6.23 -0.74
C SER A 215 6.76 -5.29 -1.09
N LEU A 216 6.53 -4.29 -0.22
CA LEU A 216 5.57 -3.22 -0.46
C LEU A 216 6.06 -2.24 -1.53
N ILE A 217 7.38 -2.16 -1.75
CA ILE A 217 7.98 -1.22 -2.71
C ILE A 217 7.41 -1.41 -4.12
N TRP A 218 7.20 -2.65 -4.54
CA TRP A 218 6.60 -2.94 -5.85
C TRP A 218 5.14 -2.47 -5.96
N ALA A 219 4.39 -2.55 -4.86
CA ALA A 219 3.03 -1.99 -4.83
C ALA A 219 3.06 -0.46 -4.88
N MET A 220 3.97 0.20 -4.16
CA MET A 220 4.18 1.65 -4.22
C MET A 220 4.50 2.12 -5.63
N LEU A 221 5.42 1.44 -6.32
CA LEU A 221 5.80 1.79 -7.69
C LEU A 221 4.65 1.59 -8.68
N LEU A 222 3.92 0.47 -8.58
CA LEU A 222 2.78 0.19 -9.44
C LEU A 222 1.64 1.19 -9.21
N HIS A 223 1.37 1.55 -7.95
CA HIS A 223 0.33 2.51 -7.60
C HIS A 223 0.67 3.90 -8.14
N GLY A 224 1.87 4.41 -7.86
CA GLY A 224 2.31 5.71 -8.37
C GLY A 224 2.30 5.78 -9.90
N LEU A 225 2.75 4.73 -10.58
CA LEU A 225 2.70 4.64 -12.05
C LEU A 225 1.26 4.63 -12.56
N TRP A 226 0.37 3.90 -11.89
CA TRP A 226 -1.04 3.87 -12.23
C TRP A 226 -1.65 5.27 -12.16
N ASP A 227 -1.46 6.00 -11.07
CA ASP A 227 -2.02 7.33 -10.89
C ASP A 227 -1.45 8.33 -11.89
N VAL A 228 -0.13 8.37 -12.09
CA VAL A 228 0.48 9.20 -13.15
C VAL A 228 -0.17 8.91 -14.49
N SER A 229 -0.37 7.65 -14.84
CA SER A 229 -0.95 7.25 -16.12
C SER A 229 -2.41 7.69 -16.28
N VAL A 230 -3.20 7.58 -15.21
CA VAL A 230 -4.63 7.96 -15.21
C VAL A 230 -4.79 9.47 -15.27
N PHE A 231 -4.02 10.22 -14.47
CA PHE A 231 -4.04 11.69 -14.51
C PHE A 231 -3.55 12.23 -15.84
N ALA A 232 -2.47 11.65 -16.40
CA ALA A 232 -1.93 12.10 -17.68
C ALA A 232 -2.92 11.87 -18.83
N VAL A 233 -3.47 10.66 -18.97
CA VAL A 233 -4.44 10.38 -20.04
C VAL A 233 -5.77 11.10 -19.83
N GLY A 234 -6.15 11.34 -18.57
CA GLY A 234 -7.34 12.11 -18.23
C GLY A 234 -7.22 13.59 -18.62
N HIS A 235 -6.01 14.16 -18.53
CA HIS A 235 -5.73 15.53 -18.93
C HIS A 235 -5.65 15.71 -20.45
N ALA A 236 -4.89 14.85 -21.13
CA ALA A 236 -4.60 14.99 -22.57
C ALA A 236 -4.65 13.65 -23.30
N PRO A 237 -5.84 13.12 -23.60
CA PRO A 237 -5.96 11.87 -24.35
C PRO A 237 -5.60 12.08 -25.81
N ALA A 238 -4.58 11.39 -26.32
CA ALA A 238 -4.25 11.33 -27.76
C ALA A 238 -5.12 10.30 -28.50
N THR A 239 -5.48 9.21 -27.81
CA THR A 239 -6.35 8.14 -28.31
C THR A 239 -7.32 7.70 -27.22
N ALA A 240 -8.24 6.78 -27.53
CA ALA A 240 -9.13 6.22 -26.51
C ALA A 240 -8.33 5.61 -25.34
N PRO A 241 -8.66 5.95 -24.07
CA PRO A 241 -7.90 5.51 -22.90
C PRO A 241 -8.21 4.05 -22.56
N PHE A 242 -7.79 3.11 -23.39
CA PHE A 242 -8.05 1.68 -23.22
C PHE A 242 -7.58 1.14 -21.86
N GLY A 243 -6.46 1.68 -21.32
CA GLY A 243 -5.97 1.30 -20.02
C GLY A 243 -6.96 1.61 -18.89
N ALA A 244 -7.66 2.73 -18.95
CA ALA A 244 -8.67 3.10 -17.96
C ALA A 244 -9.86 2.13 -17.94
N PHE A 245 -10.27 1.59 -19.09
CA PHE A 245 -11.32 0.58 -19.17
C PHE A 245 -10.94 -0.77 -18.54
N LEU A 246 -9.65 -1.04 -18.36
CA LEU A 246 -9.18 -2.26 -17.69
C LEU A 246 -9.26 -2.18 -16.17
N ALA A 247 -9.42 -0.99 -15.56
CA ALA A 247 -9.49 -0.83 -14.11
C ALA A 247 -10.56 -1.70 -13.42
N PRO A 248 -11.83 -1.71 -13.84
CA PRO A 248 -12.83 -2.58 -13.25
C PRO A 248 -12.54 -4.07 -13.47
N ILE A 249 -11.93 -4.45 -14.60
CA ILE A 249 -11.53 -5.83 -14.88
C ILE A 249 -10.43 -6.27 -13.91
N VAL A 250 -9.39 -5.44 -13.71
CA VAL A 250 -8.33 -5.69 -12.72
C VAL A 250 -8.94 -5.84 -11.33
N GLY A 251 -9.89 -4.97 -10.97
CA GLY A 251 -10.58 -5.03 -9.69
C GLY A 251 -11.30 -6.37 -9.48
N VAL A 252 -12.16 -6.76 -10.42
CA VAL A 252 -12.92 -8.03 -10.36
C VAL A 252 -11.99 -9.24 -10.30
N LEU A 253 -10.95 -9.27 -11.15
CA LEU A 253 -9.97 -10.35 -11.14
C LEU A 253 -9.20 -10.41 -9.82
N SER A 254 -8.83 -9.26 -9.25
CA SER A 254 -8.15 -9.21 -7.94
C SER A 254 -8.98 -9.86 -6.85
N LEU A 255 -10.27 -9.52 -6.77
CA LEU A 255 -11.20 -10.09 -5.81
C LEU A 255 -11.41 -11.59 -6.04
N ALA A 256 -11.49 -12.02 -7.31
CA ALA A 256 -11.65 -13.43 -7.65
C ALA A 256 -10.46 -14.30 -7.23
N VAL A 257 -9.22 -13.76 -7.31
CA VAL A 257 -8.01 -14.56 -7.06
C VAL A 257 -7.41 -14.39 -5.67
N VAL A 258 -7.84 -13.40 -4.88
CA VAL A 258 -7.25 -13.11 -3.57
C VAL A 258 -7.36 -14.28 -2.58
N TYR A 259 -8.38 -15.10 -2.72
CA TYR A 259 -8.53 -16.33 -1.92
C TYR A 259 -7.26 -17.20 -1.97
N TRP A 260 -6.69 -17.41 -3.16
CA TRP A 260 -5.47 -18.22 -3.31
C TRP A 260 -4.23 -17.55 -2.72
N VAL A 261 -4.22 -16.21 -2.66
CA VAL A 261 -3.14 -15.45 -2.01
C VAL A 261 -3.19 -15.61 -0.49
N ILE A 262 -4.39 -15.69 0.08
CA ILE A 262 -4.64 -15.81 1.52
C ILE A 262 -4.54 -17.27 1.98
N LYS A 263 -4.93 -18.23 1.14
CA LYS A 263 -4.98 -19.65 1.49
C LYS A 263 -3.63 -20.16 2.01
N GLY A 264 -3.65 -20.80 3.17
CA GLY A 264 -2.46 -21.36 3.80
C GLY A 264 -1.69 -20.41 4.72
N THR A 265 -2.26 -19.24 5.03
CA THR A 265 -1.68 -18.30 6.01
C THR A 265 -2.21 -18.53 7.43
N HIS A 266 -3.14 -19.46 7.64
CA HIS A 266 -3.87 -19.65 8.90
C HIS A 266 -3.07 -20.33 10.03
N GLU A 267 -1.84 -20.75 9.81
CA GLU A 267 -1.16 -21.64 10.77
C GLU A 267 -0.43 -20.94 11.93
N ARG A 268 -0.64 -19.65 12.21
CA ARG A 268 0.11 -18.93 13.26
C ARG A 268 -0.69 -18.29 14.39
N THR A 269 -1.91 -18.65 14.65
CA THR A 269 -2.63 -18.18 15.85
C THR A 269 -2.52 -19.11 17.05
N THR A 270 -1.72 -20.17 16.99
CA THR A 270 -1.44 -21.03 18.13
C THR A 270 0.01 -20.90 18.58
N THR A 271 0.40 -19.77 19.16
CA THR A 271 1.48 -19.81 20.14
C THR A 271 0.92 -20.47 21.40
N LYS A 272 1.17 -21.77 21.55
CA LYS A 272 1.07 -22.41 22.86
C LYS A 272 1.84 -21.56 23.88
N PRO A 273 1.28 -21.26 25.05
CA PRO A 273 2.06 -20.68 26.13
C PRO A 273 3.18 -21.68 26.47
N VAL A 274 4.42 -21.25 26.28
CA VAL A 274 5.57 -21.96 26.82
C VAL A 274 5.53 -21.77 28.33
N GLY A 275 5.39 -22.86 29.06
CA GLY A 275 5.71 -22.92 30.49
C GLY A 275 4.52 -23.04 31.42
N ALA A 276 3.94 -24.24 31.55
CA ALA A 276 3.57 -24.75 32.84
C ALA A 276 4.64 -25.77 33.22
N VAL A 277 5.64 -25.32 33.93
CA VAL A 277 6.49 -26.23 34.71
C VAL A 277 5.59 -26.74 35.84
N VAL A 278 5.24 -28.00 35.74
CA VAL A 278 4.60 -28.72 36.85
C VAL A 278 5.72 -29.04 37.85
N SER A 279 5.65 -28.38 39.00
CA SER A 279 6.41 -28.75 40.23
C SER A 279 5.96 -30.07 40.79
#